data_1ba712152fc9b09a1fac275edf12a713
#
_entry.id   1ba712152fc9b09a1fac275edf12a713
#
_cell.length_a   1.000
_cell.length_b   1.000
_cell.length_c   1.000
_cell.angle_alpha   90.00
_cell.angle_beta   90.00
_cell.angle_gamma   90.00
#
_symmetry.space_group_name_H-M   'P 1'
#
loop_
_entity.id
_entity.type
_entity.pdbx_description
1 polymer ?
#
loop_
_entity_poly.entity_id
_entity_poly.type
_entity_poly.pdbx_seq_one_letter_code
_entity_poly.pdbx_strand_id
1 'polypeptide(L)'
;MKRKLTALLAALCITAVLPVHAGAVDLPLTSRAAVLMEKTTGQMLFAQNEHEKLEPASVTKIMTLLLTMDAIDSGALAYDDVVTVSANAAGMGGSQVFLAEGEQITVEELLKCVCVSSGNDAAVALAEKVAGVTELFVEQMNNRARGLGMDDTHFANPTGLTAAGHVTSAYDIALMSRELLTKHPDIRNFTTIWTDSIRNGTFDLANTNKLIRWYDGATGLKTGYTASAGYCISATAEREGMELIAVVMKGETSDKRNTDAKALLNYGFSAYTLVSAAPEEPLPALPVTMGEAEQVGLTLPETGVTAVVEKAQASSLEYRVDLPETLAAPIQQGPVSYTHLTLPTN
;
A
#
# COMPACT_ATOMS: atom_id res chain seq x y z
N MET A 1 -41.98 24.72 -12.99
CA MET A 1 -41.13 24.03 -11.99
C MET A 1 -39.75 23.90 -12.59
N LYS A 2 -38.80 24.75 -12.23
CA LYS A 2 -37.39 24.67 -12.71
C LYS A 2 -36.67 23.61 -11.88
N ARG A 3 -36.44 22.42 -12.45
CA ARG A 3 -35.53 21.44 -11.90
C ARG A 3 -34.09 21.95 -12.12
N LYS A 4 -33.44 22.31 -11.03
CA LYS A 4 -31.98 22.52 -11.03
C LYS A 4 -31.34 21.18 -11.29
N LEU A 5 -30.83 20.94 -12.50
CA LEU A 5 -29.93 19.83 -12.78
C LEU A 5 -28.56 20.19 -12.21
N THR A 6 -28.11 19.44 -11.23
CA THR A 6 -26.81 19.56 -10.61
C THR A 6 -25.76 19.16 -11.65
N ALA A 7 -24.81 20.06 -11.91
CA ALA A 7 -23.72 19.81 -12.85
C ALA A 7 -22.91 18.54 -12.43
N LEU A 8 -22.73 17.63 -13.35
CA LEU A 8 -21.93 16.41 -13.17
C LEU A 8 -20.46 16.79 -13.30
N LEU A 9 -19.67 16.49 -12.27
CA LEU A 9 -18.23 16.69 -12.26
C LEU A 9 -17.56 15.66 -13.18
N ALA A 10 -16.75 16.11 -14.12
CA ALA A 10 -15.89 15.24 -14.93
C ALA A 10 -14.54 15.05 -14.21
N ALA A 11 -14.14 13.83 -13.97
CA ALA A 11 -12.85 13.50 -13.36
C ALA A 11 -11.76 13.36 -14.43
N LEU A 12 -10.60 13.95 -14.15
CA LEU A 12 -9.42 13.99 -15.03
C LEU A 12 -8.54 12.78 -14.75
N CYS A 13 -8.27 11.92 -15.75
CA CYS A 13 -7.18 10.91 -15.64
C CYS A 13 -5.88 11.51 -16.12
N ILE A 14 -4.89 11.47 -15.26
CA ILE A 14 -3.56 11.96 -15.54
C ILE A 14 -2.67 10.74 -15.74
N THR A 15 -2.11 10.59 -16.93
CA THR A 15 -0.99 9.71 -17.16
C THR A 15 0.24 10.56 -17.39
N ALA A 16 1.03 10.76 -16.33
CA ALA A 16 2.39 11.25 -16.47
C ALA A 16 3.25 10.09 -17.00
N VAL A 17 3.36 9.96 -18.31
CA VAL A 17 4.37 9.06 -18.91
C VAL A 17 5.65 9.87 -19.03
N LEU A 18 6.38 10.01 -17.93
CA LEU A 18 7.77 10.40 -18.00
C LEU A 18 8.57 9.12 -18.27
N PRO A 19 9.32 9.00 -19.37
CA PRO A 19 10.36 8.01 -19.46
C PRO A 19 11.45 8.43 -18.47
N VAL A 20 11.31 8.05 -17.21
CA VAL A 20 12.44 8.09 -16.30
C VAL A 20 13.39 7.00 -16.79
N HIS A 21 14.36 7.39 -17.60
CA HIS A 21 15.60 6.67 -17.65
C HIS A 21 16.25 6.91 -16.28
N ALA A 22 15.81 6.17 -15.28
CA ALA A 22 16.59 6.00 -14.06
C ALA A 22 17.92 5.41 -14.55
N GLY A 23 18.94 6.22 -14.65
CA GLY A 23 20.30 5.71 -14.75
C GLY A 23 20.39 4.69 -13.61
N ALA A 24 20.74 3.44 -13.91
CA ALA A 24 20.77 2.36 -12.94
C ALA A 24 21.68 2.81 -11.78
N VAL A 25 21.05 3.29 -10.69
CA VAL A 25 21.78 3.62 -9.47
C VAL A 25 22.16 2.30 -8.85
N ASP A 26 23.46 2.04 -8.77
CA ASP A 26 23.98 0.85 -8.12
C ASP A 26 23.93 1.07 -6.60
N LEU A 27 22.86 0.59 -5.97
CA LEU A 27 22.79 0.52 -4.52
C LEU A 27 23.40 -0.84 -4.09
N PRO A 28 24.41 -0.84 -3.23
CA PRO A 28 25.09 -2.07 -2.80
C PRO A 28 24.20 -2.86 -1.82
N LEU A 29 23.04 -3.35 -2.30
CA LEU A 29 22.13 -4.17 -1.52
C LEU A 29 22.64 -5.59 -1.39
N THR A 30 22.44 -6.19 -0.22
CA THR A 30 22.85 -7.57 0.05
C THR A 30 21.71 -8.56 -0.11
N SER A 31 20.48 -8.08 -0.17
CA SER A 31 19.27 -8.88 -0.32
C SER A 31 19.06 -9.29 -1.77
N ARG A 32 18.35 -10.40 -1.98
CA ARG A 32 18.19 -10.99 -3.31
C ARG A 32 17.28 -10.21 -4.22
N ALA A 33 16.14 -9.74 -3.69
CA ALA A 33 15.19 -8.90 -4.43
C ALA A 33 14.81 -7.68 -3.61
N ALA A 34 14.65 -6.55 -4.28
CA ALA A 34 14.30 -5.30 -3.64
C ALA A 34 13.58 -4.35 -4.61
N VAL A 35 12.65 -3.56 -4.07
CA VAL A 35 12.01 -2.46 -4.80
C VAL A 35 11.85 -1.23 -3.89
N LEU A 36 11.83 -0.07 -4.51
CA LEU A 36 11.38 1.18 -3.92
C LEU A 36 10.29 1.78 -4.77
N MET A 37 9.12 2.02 -4.18
CA MET A 37 7.96 2.62 -4.83
C MET A 37 7.52 3.86 -4.08
N GLU A 38 7.08 4.91 -4.80
CA GLU A 38 6.39 6.03 -4.17
C GLU A 38 4.88 5.70 -4.09
N LYS A 39 4.31 5.91 -2.90
CA LYS A 39 2.94 5.46 -2.58
C LYS A 39 1.87 6.15 -3.42
N THR A 40 1.92 7.48 -3.55
CA THR A 40 0.83 8.27 -4.17
C THR A 40 0.68 7.96 -5.65
N THR A 41 1.78 7.99 -6.37
CA THR A 41 1.83 7.77 -7.83
C THR A 41 1.92 6.30 -8.21
N GLY A 42 2.47 5.45 -7.32
CA GLY A 42 2.83 4.07 -7.64
C GLY A 42 4.11 3.96 -8.49
N GLN A 43 4.83 5.06 -8.65
CA GLN A 43 6.05 5.06 -9.46
C GLN A 43 7.14 4.23 -8.79
N MET A 44 7.75 3.33 -9.57
CA MET A 44 8.91 2.55 -9.18
C MET A 44 10.16 3.41 -9.28
N LEU A 45 10.89 3.57 -8.16
CA LEU A 45 12.10 4.40 -8.09
C LEU A 45 13.39 3.55 -8.09
N PHE A 46 13.27 2.28 -7.70
CA PHE A 46 14.35 1.30 -7.74
C PHE A 46 13.77 -0.10 -7.87
N ALA A 47 14.44 -0.95 -8.64
CA ALA A 47 14.07 -2.35 -8.83
C ALA A 47 15.32 -3.22 -8.96
N GLN A 48 15.31 -4.36 -8.25
CA GLN A 48 16.31 -5.42 -8.32
C GLN A 48 15.61 -6.76 -8.18
N ASN A 49 15.63 -7.59 -9.21
CA ASN A 49 14.94 -8.89 -9.25
C ASN A 49 13.47 -8.80 -8.77
N GLU A 50 12.79 -7.73 -9.13
CA GLU A 50 11.49 -7.31 -8.61
C GLU A 50 10.38 -8.32 -8.83
N HIS A 51 10.48 -9.13 -9.88
CA HIS A 51 9.52 -10.18 -10.25
C HIS A 51 9.96 -11.59 -9.87
N GLU A 52 11.08 -11.73 -9.14
CA GLU A 52 11.50 -13.04 -8.68
C GLU A 52 10.53 -13.60 -7.65
N LYS A 53 9.99 -14.81 -7.90
CA LYS A 53 9.05 -15.49 -7.00
C LYS A 53 9.80 -16.08 -5.80
N LEU A 54 9.55 -15.50 -4.64
CA LEU A 54 10.17 -15.85 -3.36
C LEU A 54 9.10 -16.06 -2.29
N GLU A 55 9.45 -16.81 -1.25
CA GLU A 55 8.59 -16.94 -0.07
C GLU A 55 8.56 -15.60 0.71
N PRO A 56 7.37 -15.07 1.05
CA PRO A 56 7.25 -13.78 1.75
C PRO A 56 7.41 -13.85 3.27
N ALA A 57 7.34 -15.03 3.86
CA ALA A 57 7.14 -15.18 5.30
C ALA A 57 5.97 -14.31 5.79
N SER A 58 6.05 -13.74 7.01
CA SER A 58 4.97 -12.93 7.60
C SER A 58 4.67 -11.60 6.90
N VAL A 59 5.39 -11.24 5.82
CA VAL A 59 4.99 -10.11 4.97
C VAL A 59 3.64 -10.41 4.28
N THR A 60 3.26 -11.67 4.12
CA THR A 60 1.93 -12.16 3.74
C THR A 60 0.80 -11.44 4.50
N LYS A 61 1.02 -11.13 5.79
CA LYS A 61 0.00 -10.52 6.64
C LYS A 61 -0.42 -9.12 6.20
N ILE A 62 0.30 -8.49 5.26
CA ILE A 62 -0.18 -7.26 4.62
C ILE A 62 -1.49 -7.53 3.87
N MET A 63 -1.61 -8.65 3.16
CA MET A 63 -2.86 -9.03 2.50
C MET A 63 -3.94 -9.39 3.53
N THR A 64 -3.59 -10.03 4.63
CA THR A 64 -4.52 -10.32 5.73
C THR A 64 -5.07 -9.03 6.34
N LEU A 65 -4.20 -8.05 6.60
CA LEU A 65 -4.60 -6.73 7.08
C LEU A 65 -5.46 -5.99 6.04
N LEU A 66 -5.09 -6.03 4.76
CA LEU A 66 -5.86 -5.39 3.69
C LEU A 66 -7.31 -5.90 3.64
N LEU A 67 -7.51 -7.23 3.63
CA LEU A 67 -8.86 -7.80 3.62
C LEU A 67 -9.64 -7.54 4.93
N THR A 68 -8.95 -7.49 6.06
CA THR A 68 -9.59 -7.13 7.33
C THR A 68 -10.05 -5.67 7.31
N MET A 69 -9.23 -4.77 6.81
CA MET A 69 -9.58 -3.35 6.67
C MET A 69 -10.65 -3.11 5.60
N ASP A 70 -10.63 -3.87 4.48
CA ASP A 70 -11.72 -3.87 3.48
C ASP A 70 -13.07 -4.27 4.13
N ALA A 71 -13.05 -5.26 5.04
CA ALA A 71 -14.24 -5.68 5.78
C ALA A 71 -14.74 -4.60 6.77
N ILE A 72 -13.82 -3.88 7.41
CA ILE A 72 -14.17 -2.77 8.32
C ILE A 72 -14.76 -1.60 7.53
N ASP A 73 -14.14 -1.21 6.43
CA ASP A 73 -14.61 -0.11 5.57
C ASP A 73 -16.00 -0.37 4.98
N SER A 74 -16.29 -1.61 4.62
CA SER A 74 -17.61 -2.01 4.12
C SER A 74 -18.68 -2.11 5.21
N GLY A 75 -18.32 -1.98 6.48
CA GLY A 75 -19.22 -2.15 7.62
C GLY A 75 -19.58 -3.61 7.94
N ALA A 76 -18.91 -4.59 7.30
CA ALA A 76 -19.09 -6.00 7.61
C ALA A 76 -18.37 -6.40 8.91
N LEU A 77 -17.45 -5.59 9.39
CA LEU A 77 -16.67 -5.78 10.61
C LEU A 77 -16.50 -4.43 11.31
N ALA A 78 -16.44 -4.44 12.65
CA ALA A 78 -16.13 -3.25 13.45
C ALA A 78 -14.91 -3.49 14.35
N TYR A 79 -14.20 -2.43 14.74
CA TYR A 79 -13.02 -2.54 15.61
C TYR A 79 -13.34 -3.15 16.98
N ASP A 80 -14.54 -2.87 17.51
CA ASP A 80 -15.02 -3.35 18.79
C ASP A 80 -15.74 -4.70 18.71
N ASP A 81 -15.88 -5.29 17.52
CA ASP A 81 -16.40 -6.63 17.36
C ASP A 81 -15.55 -7.63 18.14
N VAL A 82 -16.23 -8.49 18.90
CA VAL A 82 -15.60 -9.57 19.65
C VAL A 82 -15.41 -10.78 18.75
N VAL A 83 -14.21 -11.33 18.76
CA VAL A 83 -13.84 -12.58 18.11
C VAL A 83 -13.65 -13.65 19.17
N THR A 84 -14.34 -14.77 19.02
CA THR A 84 -14.07 -15.97 19.81
C THR A 84 -13.01 -16.79 19.10
N VAL A 85 -11.87 -16.97 19.74
CA VAL A 85 -10.70 -17.65 19.17
C VAL A 85 -11.01 -19.14 18.97
N SER A 86 -10.80 -19.63 17.76
CA SER A 86 -10.99 -21.04 17.41
C SER A 86 -9.81 -21.92 17.90
N ALA A 87 -10.01 -23.22 17.97
CA ALA A 87 -8.94 -24.18 18.20
C ALA A 87 -7.83 -24.10 17.12
N ASN A 88 -8.22 -23.82 15.85
CA ASN A 88 -7.27 -23.64 14.76
C ASN A 88 -6.38 -22.40 14.98
N ALA A 89 -6.97 -21.25 15.30
CA ALA A 89 -6.21 -20.04 15.60
C ALA A 89 -5.30 -20.23 16.83
N ALA A 90 -5.82 -20.77 17.92
CA ALA A 90 -5.05 -21.05 19.14
C ALA A 90 -3.89 -22.05 18.94
N GLY A 91 -4.08 -23.00 18.01
CA GLY A 91 -3.08 -24.03 17.68
C GLY A 91 -1.95 -23.56 16.75
N MET A 92 -1.96 -22.31 16.30
CA MET A 92 -0.97 -21.82 15.35
C MET A 92 0.44 -21.76 15.97
N GLY A 93 1.44 -22.14 15.17
CA GLY A 93 2.85 -22.06 15.53
C GLY A 93 3.53 -20.77 15.04
N GLY A 94 4.82 -20.64 15.32
CA GLY A 94 5.65 -19.49 14.93
C GLY A 94 5.46 -18.29 15.85
N SER A 95 5.39 -17.07 15.30
CA SER A 95 5.11 -15.87 16.10
C SER A 95 3.67 -15.89 16.64
N GLN A 96 3.50 -15.73 17.94
CA GLN A 96 2.22 -15.85 18.61
C GLN A 96 2.06 -14.79 19.70
N VAL A 97 0.82 -14.46 20.02
CA VAL A 97 0.43 -13.76 21.23
C VAL A 97 -0.28 -14.71 22.22
N PHE A 98 -0.18 -16.02 21.94
CA PHE A 98 -0.68 -17.12 22.76
C PHE A 98 -2.18 -16.99 23.07
N LEU A 99 -2.99 -16.82 22.00
CA LEU A 99 -4.43 -16.84 22.13
C LEU A 99 -4.91 -18.23 22.56
N ALA A 100 -5.81 -18.29 23.54
CA ALA A 100 -6.42 -19.53 23.99
C ALA A 100 -7.69 -19.83 23.22
N GLU A 101 -8.01 -21.12 22.98
CA GLU A 101 -9.30 -21.53 22.45
C GLU A 101 -10.46 -21.02 23.32
N GLY A 102 -11.46 -20.42 22.69
CA GLY A 102 -12.60 -19.81 23.38
C GLY A 102 -12.34 -18.44 23.99
N GLU A 103 -11.11 -17.93 23.93
CA GLU A 103 -10.79 -16.57 24.34
C GLU A 103 -11.60 -15.56 23.52
N GLN A 104 -12.08 -14.51 24.19
CA GLN A 104 -12.76 -13.41 23.53
C GLN A 104 -11.85 -12.18 23.49
N ILE A 105 -11.58 -11.69 22.27
CA ILE A 105 -10.68 -10.58 22.00
C ILE A 105 -11.27 -9.69 20.90
N THR A 106 -11.05 -8.38 20.95
CA THR A 106 -11.58 -7.48 19.93
C THR A 106 -10.79 -7.51 18.62
N VAL A 107 -11.42 -7.11 17.53
CA VAL A 107 -10.76 -6.94 16.22
C VAL A 107 -9.60 -5.94 16.35
N GLU A 108 -9.78 -4.85 17.11
CA GLU A 108 -8.73 -3.87 17.36
C GLU A 108 -7.49 -4.49 18.03
N GLU A 109 -7.68 -5.27 19.09
CA GLU A 109 -6.57 -5.96 19.75
C GLU A 109 -5.89 -6.98 18.84
N LEU A 110 -6.67 -7.70 18.02
CA LEU A 110 -6.10 -8.63 17.01
C LEU A 110 -5.28 -7.88 15.95
N LEU A 111 -5.73 -6.71 15.46
CA LEU A 111 -4.95 -5.87 14.55
C LEU A 111 -3.63 -5.42 15.20
N LYS A 112 -3.63 -5.01 16.47
CA LYS A 112 -2.41 -4.72 17.23
C LYS A 112 -1.48 -5.94 17.29
N CYS A 113 -2.01 -7.12 17.58
CA CYS A 113 -1.23 -8.36 17.62
C CYS A 113 -0.56 -8.68 16.29
N VAL A 114 -1.27 -8.49 15.16
CA VAL A 114 -0.73 -8.76 13.81
C VAL A 114 0.29 -7.72 13.41
N CYS A 115 0.02 -6.44 13.60
CA CYS A 115 0.89 -5.34 13.16
C CYS A 115 2.17 -5.28 14.02
N VAL A 116 2.05 -5.40 15.33
CA VAL A 116 3.16 -5.19 16.28
C VAL A 116 3.98 -6.47 16.45
N SER A 117 3.36 -7.54 16.94
CA SER A 117 4.06 -8.79 17.29
C SER A 117 4.03 -9.85 16.18
N SER A 118 3.35 -9.58 15.08
CA SER A 118 3.24 -10.52 13.97
C SER A 118 2.54 -11.85 14.33
N GLY A 119 1.58 -11.84 15.28
CA GLY A 119 0.87 -13.02 15.76
C GLY A 119 0.23 -13.82 14.62
N ASN A 120 0.58 -15.11 14.50
CA ASN A 120 -0.04 -16.03 13.54
C ASN A 120 -1.45 -16.43 13.99
N ASP A 121 -1.59 -16.67 15.29
CA ASP A 121 -2.84 -16.91 15.97
C ASP A 121 -3.86 -15.79 15.74
N ALA A 122 -3.43 -14.55 15.94
CA ALA A 122 -4.25 -13.36 15.67
C ALA A 122 -4.60 -13.20 14.18
N ALA A 123 -3.66 -13.51 13.27
CA ALA A 123 -3.92 -13.43 11.83
C ALA A 123 -4.94 -14.48 11.37
N VAL A 124 -4.90 -15.70 11.92
CA VAL A 124 -5.90 -16.74 11.64
C VAL A 124 -7.25 -16.37 12.25
N ALA A 125 -7.29 -15.85 13.48
CA ALA A 125 -8.53 -15.41 14.11
C ALA A 125 -9.23 -14.30 13.31
N LEU A 126 -8.48 -13.32 12.76
CA LEU A 126 -9.02 -12.30 11.85
C LEU A 126 -9.50 -12.91 10.54
N ALA A 127 -8.74 -13.83 9.94
CA ALA A 127 -9.11 -14.49 8.70
C ALA A 127 -10.44 -15.27 8.84
N GLU A 128 -10.58 -16.02 9.93
CA GLU A 128 -11.82 -16.75 10.24
C GLU A 128 -12.99 -15.81 10.55
N LYS A 129 -12.76 -14.69 11.24
CA LYS A 129 -13.79 -13.68 11.50
C LYS A 129 -14.32 -13.05 10.22
N VAL A 130 -13.42 -12.76 9.25
CA VAL A 130 -13.79 -12.14 7.96
C VAL A 130 -14.48 -13.12 7.01
N ALA A 131 -13.99 -14.35 6.89
CA ALA A 131 -14.43 -15.28 5.86
C ALA A 131 -15.14 -16.54 6.41
N GLY A 132 -15.25 -16.70 7.72
CA GLY A 132 -15.81 -17.86 8.39
C GLY A 132 -14.82 -19.01 8.55
N VAL A 133 -14.01 -19.31 7.53
CA VAL A 133 -12.96 -20.35 7.56
C VAL A 133 -11.71 -19.87 6.82
N THR A 134 -10.56 -20.40 7.20
CA THR A 134 -9.25 -20.00 6.65
C THR A 134 -9.16 -20.23 5.15
N GLU A 135 -9.72 -21.31 4.64
CA GLU A 135 -9.68 -21.68 3.21
C GLU A 135 -10.39 -20.64 2.33
N LEU A 136 -11.56 -20.17 2.74
CA LEU A 136 -12.29 -19.11 2.03
C LEU A 136 -11.54 -17.77 2.10
N PHE A 137 -10.89 -17.51 3.22
CA PHE A 137 -10.04 -16.31 3.32
C PHE A 137 -8.86 -16.36 2.36
N VAL A 138 -8.18 -17.50 2.23
CA VAL A 138 -7.09 -17.70 1.27
C VAL A 138 -7.58 -17.55 -0.17
N GLU A 139 -8.79 -18.01 -0.49
CA GLU A 139 -9.41 -17.74 -1.78
C GLU A 139 -9.60 -16.23 -2.01
N GLN A 140 -10.11 -15.50 -1.01
CA GLN A 140 -10.23 -14.04 -1.07
C GLN A 140 -8.88 -13.35 -1.25
N MET A 141 -7.81 -13.79 -0.53
CA MET A 141 -6.45 -13.28 -0.70
C MET A 141 -5.97 -13.41 -2.16
N ASN A 142 -6.17 -14.58 -2.77
CA ASN A 142 -5.76 -14.83 -4.15
C ASN A 142 -6.64 -14.06 -5.16
N ASN A 143 -7.93 -13.88 -4.87
CA ASN A 143 -8.82 -13.04 -5.68
C ASN A 143 -8.37 -11.56 -5.63
N ARG A 144 -8.05 -11.07 -4.43
CA ARG A 144 -7.57 -9.70 -4.23
C ARG A 144 -6.23 -9.46 -4.92
N ALA A 145 -5.31 -10.43 -4.82
CA ALA A 145 -4.01 -10.38 -5.50
C ALA A 145 -4.20 -10.23 -7.02
N ARG A 146 -5.05 -11.05 -7.64
CA ARG A 146 -5.38 -10.93 -9.06
C ARG A 146 -5.98 -9.56 -9.41
N GLY A 147 -6.88 -9.05 -8.57
CA GLY A 147 -7.47 -7.73 -8.76
C GLY A 147 -6.48 -6.57 -8.66
N LEU A 148 -5.35 -6.77 -7.99
CA LEU A 148 -4.25 -5.81 -7.86
C LEU A 148 -3.17 -5.98 -8.96
N GLY A 149 -3.27 -6.99 -9.83
CA GLY A 149 -2.25 -7.30 -10.82
C GLY A 149 -0.99 -7.93 -10.23
N MET A 150 -1.12 -8.65 -9.09
CA MET A 150 -0.01 -9.36 -8.43
C MET A 150 0.22 -10.72 -9.10
N ASP A 151 0.80 -10.69 -10.30
CA ASP A 151 0.90 -11.86 -11.19
C ASP A 151 1.95 -12.90 -10.74
N ASP A 152 2.83 -12.52 -9.82
CA ASP A 152 3.85 -13.39 -9.25
C ASP A 152 3.42 -14.02 -7.92
N THR A 153 2.17 -13.75 -7.47
CA THR A 153 1.72 -14.09 -6.12
C THR A 153 0.73 -15.25 -6.12
N HIS A 154 0.95 -16.16 -5.18
CA HIS A 154 -0.02 -17.15 -4.74
C HIS A 154 0.07 -17.34 -3.23
N PHE A 155 -1.03 -17.14 -2.54
CA PHE A 155 -1.15 -17.34 -1.11
C PHE A 155 -1.72 -18.73 -0.80
N ALA A 156 -1.11 -19.46 0.15
CA ALA A 156 -1.58 -20.74 0.65
C ALA A 156 -2.10 -20.66 2.10
N ASN A 157 -1.82 -19.56 2.81
CA ASN A 157 -2.30 -19.32 4.17
C ASN A 157 -2.25 -17.82 4.51
N PRO A 158 -2.95 -17.35 5.56
CA PRO A 158 -2.99 -15.92 5.93
C PRO A 158 -1.80 -15.45 6.75
N THR A 159 -0.85 -16.31 7.10
CA THR A 159 0.21 -16.03 8.07
C THR A 159 1.60 -15.86 7.45
N GLY A 160 1.83 -16.52 6.31
CA GLY A 160 3.16 -16.62 5.68
C GLY A 160 4.04 -17.74 6.24
N LEU A 161 3.46 -18.69 6.96
CA LEU A 161 4.16 -19.94 7.27
C LEU A 161 4.45 -20.68 5.96
N THR A 162 5.61 -21.34 5.93
CA THR A 162 6.07 -22.09 4.75
C THR A 162 5.04 -23.12 4.32
N ALA A 163 4.61 -23.04 3.07
CA ALA A 163 3.67 -23.95 2.44
C ALA A 163 4.02 -24.08 0.95
N ALA A 164 3.71 -25.22 0.37
CA ALA A 164 3.94 -25.45 -1.06
C ALA A 164 3.20 -24.41 -1.91
N GLY A 165 3.91 -23.73 -2.81
CA GLY A 165 3.36 -22.74 -3.70
C GLY A 165 3.08 -21.38 -3.05
N HIS A 166 3.39 -21.15 -1.76
CA HIS A 166 3.22 -19.86 -1.11
C HIS A 166 4.36 -18.91 -1.52
N VAL A 167 4.14 -18.12 -2.55
CA VAL A 167 5.16 -17.25 -3.16
C VAL A 167 4.59 -15.88 -3.50
N THR A 168 5.48 -14.90 -3.64
CA THR A 168 5.21 -13.55 -4.12
C THR A 168 6.49 -12.94 -4.68
N SER A 169 6.43 -11.72 -5.21
CA SER A 169 7.59 -10.93 -5.63
C SER A 169 7.71 -9.64 -4.82
N ALA A 170 8.87 -8.99 -4.91
CA ALA A 170 9.07 -7.68 -4.26
C ALA A 170 8.13 -6.63 -4.84
N TYR A 171 7.88 -6.69 -6.15
CA TYR A 171 6.92 -5.81 -6.83
C TYR A 171 5.50 -6.00 -6.31
N ASP A 172 5.03 -7.24 -6.22
CA ASP A 172 3.68 -7.55 -5.74
C ASP A 172 3.47 -7.15 -4.27
N ILE A 173 4.51 -7.32 -3.43
CA ILE A 173 4.47 -6.81 -2.05
C ILE A 173 4.32 -5.29 -2.04
N ALA A 174 4.99 -4.56 -2.92
CA ALA A 174 4.84 -3.11 -3.00
C ALA A 174 3.43 -2.72 -3.45
N LEU A 175 2.81 -3.46 -4.39
CA LEU A 175 1.42 -3.23 -4.81
C LEU A 175 0.43 -3.39 -3.66
N MET A 176 0.48 -4.52 -2.92
CA MET A 176 -0.46 -4.72 -1.80
C MET A 176 -0.18 -3.76 -0.63
N SER A 177 1.08 -3.37 -0.41
CA SER A 177 1.44 -2.38 0.60
C SER A 177 0.88 -0.99 0.24
N ARG A 178 1.01 -0.60 -1.03
CA ARG A 178 0.46 0.64 -1.56
C ARG A 178 -1.05 0.67 -1.43
N GLU A 179 -1.73 -0.41 -1.81
CA GLU A 179 -3.18 -0.52 -1.71
C GLU A 179 -3.66 -0.35 -0.27
N LEU A 180 -3.04 -1.06 0.69
CA LEU A 180 -3.37 -0.95 2.10
C LEU A 180 -3.21 0.48 2.62
N LEU A 181 -2.08 1.13 2.34
CA LEU A 181 -1.79 2.49 2.81
C LEU A 181 -2.66 3.56 2.15
N THR A 182 -3.08 3.34 0.91
CA THR A 182 -3.86 4.31 0.14
C THR A 182 -5.33 4.24 0.51
N LYS A 183 -5.89 3.03 0.60
CA LYS A 183 -7.31 2.84 0.91
C LYS A 183 -7.61 2.92 2.39
N HIS A 184 -6.70 2.43 3.21
CA HIS A 184 -6.90 2.31 4.65
C HIS A 184 -5.78 3.03 5.43
N PRO A 185 -5.68 4.37 5.33
CA PRO A 185 -4.63 5.14 6.01
C PRO A 185 -4.62 4.93 7.53
N ASP A 186 -5.77 4.57 8.10
CA ASP A 186 -5.92 4.30 9.54
C ASP A 186 -5.11 3.08 10.01
N ILE A 187 -4.65 2.22 9.10
CA ILE A 187 -3.75 1.12 9.47
C ILE A 187 -2.48 1.63 10.17
N ARG A 188 -2.09 2.88 9.92
CA ARG A 188 -0.94 3.51 10.57
C ARG A 188 -1.12 3.62 12.09
N ASN A 189 -2.36 3.69 12.59
CA ASN A 189 -2.65 3.67 14.03
C ASN A 189 -2.11 2.39 14.70
N PHE A 190 -1.92 1.33 13.94
CA PHE A 190 -1.40 0.04 14.42
C PHE A 190 0.06 -0.18 14.01
N THR A 191 0.44 0.14 12.78
CA THR A 191 1.79 -0.16 12.25
C THR A 191 2.89 0.71 12.83
N THR A 192 2.56 1.89 13.34
CA THR A 192 3.50 2.83 14.00
C THR A 192 3.70 2.56 15.49
N ILE A 193 2.92 1.67 16.09
CA ILE A 193 3.07 1.30 17.52
C ILE A 193 4.44 0.63 17.70
N TRP A 194 5.26 1.18 18.61
CA TRP A 194 6.51 0.52 18.99
C TRP A 194 6.31 -0.54 20.07
N THR A 195 5.61 -0.19 21.12
CA THR A 195 5.20 -1.11 22.21
C THR A 195 3.77 -0.80 22.62
N ASP A 196 3.00 -1.82 22.93
CA ASP A 196 1.65 -1.73 23.47
C ASP A 196 1.39 -2.97 24.34
N SER A 197 0.18 -3.11 24.85
CA SER A 197 -0.27 -4.30 25.58
C SER A 197 -1.70 -4.66 25.21
N ILE A 198 -2.06 -5.92 25.39
CA ILE A 198 -3.41 -6.46 25.26
C ILE A 198 -3.86 -7.10 26.57
N ARG A 199 -5.09 -7.59 26.61
CA ARG A 199 -5.66 -8.25 27.79
C ARG A 199 -5.56 -7.38 29.05
N ASN A 200 -6.00 -6.11 28.94
CA ASN A 200 -5.95 -5.14 30.03
C ASN A 200 -4.54 -4.95 30.62
N GLY A 201 -3.51 -4.94 29.79
CA GLY A 201 -2.13 -4.69 30.21
C GLY A 201 -1.40 -5.91 30.75
N THR A 202 -1.93 -7.13 30.57
CA THR A 202 -1.28 -8.36 31.08
C THR A 202 -0.38 -9.04 30.08
N PHE A 203 -0.39 -8.59 28.80
CA PHE A 203 0.47 -9.13 27.76
C PHE A 203 1.08 -8.01 26.91
N ASP A 204 2.40 -7.86 26.99
CA ASP A 204 3.13 -6.81 26.28
C ASP A 204 3.40 -7.19 24.81
N LEU A 205 3.26 -6.21 23.94
CA LEU A 205 3.58 -6.28 22.52
C LEU A 205 4.81 -5.42 22.22
N ALA A 206 5.71 -5.93 21.38
CA ALA A 206 6.85 -5.17 20.86
C ALA A 206 6.96 -5.32 19.34
N ASN A 207 7.16 -4.21 18.64
CA ASN A 207 7.17 -4.20 17.19
C ASN A 207 8.39 -4.93 16.63
N THR A 208 8.12 -5.88 15.74
CA THR A 208 9.14 -6.63 15.01
C THR A 208 9.89 -5.76 14.00
N ASN A 209 9.29 -4.64 13.59
CA ASN A 209 9.92 -3.67 12.68
C ASN A 209 10.69 -2.61 13.50
N LYS A 210 11.98 -2.83 13.68
CA LYS A 210 12.85 -1.90 14.42
C LYS A 210 12.95 -0.52 13.78
N LEU A 211 12.57 -0.34 12.49
CA LEU A 211 12.61 0.96 11.83
C LEU A 211 11.62 1.94 12.43
N ILE A 212 10.49 1.46 12.99
CA ILE A 212 9.52 2.31 13.69
C ILE A 212 10.16 3.16 14.79
N ARG A 213 11.16 2.62 15.47
CA ARG A 213 11.87 3.37 16.52
C ARG A 213 13.12 4.10 16.02
N TRP A 214 13.79 3.56 15.00
CA TRP A 214 15.17 3.96 14.69
C TRP A 214 15.34 4.55 13.30
N TYR A 215 14.24 4.80 12.56
CA TYR A 215 14.26 5.46 11.26
C TYR A 215 13.25 6.60 11.25
N ASP A 216 13.74 7.81 11.02
CA ASP A 216 12.92 9.02 11.01
C ASP A 216 11.84 8.96 9.91
N GLY A 217 10.60 9.27 10.28
CA GLY A 217 9.44 9.21 9.39
C GLY A 217 8.89 7.80 9.14
N ALA A 218 9.38 6.74 9.80
CA ALA A 218 8.85 5.38 9.59
C ALA A 218 7.37 5.27 9.95
N THR A 219 6.56 4.76 8.99
CA THR A 219 5.10 4.57 9.11
C THR A 219 4.68 3.10 9.17
N GLY A 220 5.59 2.17 8.89
CA GLY A 220 5.28 0.73 8.89
C GLY A 220 6.33 -0.11 8.19
N LEU A 221 6.00 -1.21 7.57
CA LEU A 221 4.68 -1.84 7.50
C LEU A 221 4.73 -3.23 8.15
N LYS A 222 5.51 -4.17 7.57
CA LYS A 222 5.55 -5.56 8.05
C LYS A 222 6.91 -6.23 7.79
N THR A 223 7.37 -6.98 8.78
CA THR A 223 8.55 -7.85 8.67
C THR A 223 8.14 -9.31 8.48
N GLY A 224 9.03 -10.12 7.93
CA GLY A 224 8.87 -11.56 7.83
C GLY A 224 10.19 -12.30 7.97
N TYR A 225 10.11 -13.52 8.49
CA TYR A 225 11.23 -14.46 8.54
C TYR A 225 10.73 -15.90 8.61
N THR A 226 11.27 -16.75 7.77
CA THR A 226 11.33 -18.20 7.93
C THR A 226 12.72 -18.67 7.47
N ALA A 227 13.11 -19.88 7.81
CA ALA A 227 14.42 -20.41 7.39
C ALA A 227 14.55 -20.45 5.86
N SER A 228 13.46 -20.73 5.13
CA SER A 228 13.44 -20.77 3.66
C SER A 228 13.31 -19.40 3.03
N ALA A 229 12.49 -18.50 3.58
CA ALA A 229 12.29 -17.15 3.05
C ALA A 229 13.48 -16.21 3.30
N GLY A 230 14.29 -16.46 4.35
CA GLY A 230 15.23 -15.46 4.85
C GLY A 230 14.51 -14.28 5.49
N TYR A 231 15.20 -13.16 5.67
CA TYR A 231 14.63 -11.95 6.27
C TYR A 231 13.99 -11.06 5.21
N CYS A 232 12.69 -10.79 5.37
CA CYS A 232 11.89 -9.96 4.48
C CYS A 232 11.33 -8.74 5.23
N ILE A 233 11.07 -7.66 4.52
CA ILE A 233 10.37 -6.48 5.03
C ILE A 233 9.67 -5.73 3.89
N SER A 234 8.48 -5.22 4.15
CA SER A 234 7.95 -4.03 3.53
C SER A 234 8.08 -2.90 4.55
N ALA A 235 9.00 -1.98 4.31
CA ALA A 235 9.23 -0.82 5.16
C ALA A 235 8.65 0.43 4.51
N THR A 236 7.95 1.26 5.30
CA THR A 236 7.36 2.50 4.80
C THR A 236 7.80 3.67 5.66
N ALA A 237 8.00 4.81 5.01
CA ALA A 237 8.33 6.05 5.67
C ALA A 237 7.77 7.24 4.89
N GLU A 238 7.40 8.30 5.62
CA GLU A 238 6.89 9.54 5.04
C GLU A 238 7.75 10.72 5.49
N ARG A 239 8.16 11.57 4.54
CA ARG A 239 8.83 12.84 4.79
C ARG A 239 8.34 13.88 3.79
N GLU A 240 8.07 15.08 4.27
CA GLU A 240 7.66 16.21 3.42
C GLU A 240 6.50 15.88 2.48
N GLY A 241 5.54 15.06 2.94
CA GLY A 241 4.37 14.65 2.18
C GLY A 241 4.62 13.54 1.14
N MET A 242 5.86 13.07 0.96
CA MET A 242 6.18 11.92 0.12
C MET A 242 6.32 10.67 0.98
N GLU A 243 5.54 9.63 0.68
CA GLU A 243 5.64 8.33 1.35
C GLU A 243 6.24 7.28 0.43
N LEU A 244 7.26 6.62 0.91
CA LEU A 244 8.00 5.58 0.20
C LEU A 244 7.74 4.21 0.78
N ILE A 245 7.69 3.21 -0.09
CA ILE A 245 7.54 1.78 0.21
C ILE A 245 8.81 1.08 -0.26
N ALA A 246 9.62 0.63 0.68
CA ALA A 246 10.84 -0.14 0.41
C ALA A 246 10.60 -1.62 0.75
N VAL A 247 10.59 -2.47 -0.25
CA VAL A 247 10.47 -3.91 -0.07
C VAL A 247 11.84 -4.56 -0.25
N VAL A 248 12.16 -5.44 0.68
CA VAL A 248 13.40 -6.24 0.68
C VAL A 248 13.04 -7.69 0.95
N MET A 249 13.50 -8.60 0.10
CA MET A 249 13.25 -10.03 0.24
C MET A 249 14.55 -10.83 0.28
N LYS A 250 14.51 -11.93 1.05
CA LYS A 250 15.61 -12.90 1.18
C LYS A 250 16.94 -12.27 1.63
N GLY A 251 16.87 -11.38 2.61
CA GLY A 251 18.05 -10.90 3.33
C GLY A 251 18.67 -12.00 4.20
N GLU A 252 20.00 -11.98 4.35
CA GLU A 252 20.72 -12.98 5.14
C GLU A 252 20.51 -12.85 6.65
N THR A 253 20.40 -11.60 7.13
CA THR A 253 20.19 -11.29 8.55
C THR A 253 19.17 -10.16 8.71
N SER A 254 18.59 -10.05 9.90
CA SER A 254 17.69 -8.94 10.25
C SER A 254 18.37 -7.58 10.07
N ASP A 255 19.65 -7.47 10.41
CA ASP A 255 20.38 -6.19 10.33
C ASP A 255 20.70 -5.83 8.88
N LYS A 256 21.12 -6.79 8.03
CA LYS A 256 21.33 -6.57 6.59
C LYS A 256 20.03 -6.15 5.91
N ARG A 257 18.92 -6.85 6.15
CA ARG A 257 17.59 -6.47 5.66
C ARG A 257 17.23 -5.04 6.03
N ASN A 258 17.41 -4.65 7.30
CA ASN A 258 17.11 -3.30 7.76
C ASN A 258 18.06 -2.25 7.14
N THR A 259 19.32 -2.60 6.92
CA THR A 259 20.31 -1.74 6.25
C THR A 259 19.90 -1.50 4.80
N ASP A 260 19.52 -2.56 4.07
CA ASP A 260 19.06 -2.45 2.68
C ASP A 260 17.77 -1.60 2.58
N ALA A 261 16.79 -1.83 3.47
CA ALA A 261 15.57 -1.04 3.49
C ALA A 261 15.85 0.46 3.77
N LYS A 262 16.76 0.76 4.71
CA LYS A 262 17.19 2.15 4.96
C LYS A 262 17.91 2.76 3.76
N ALA A 263 18.76 2.00 3.07
CA ALA A 263 19.46 2.47 1.88
C ALA A 263 18.48 2.86 0.77
N LEU A 264 17.45 2.04 0.53
CA LEU A 264 16.38 2.34 -0.42
C LEU A 264 15.61 3.62 -0.03
N LEU A 265 15.15 3.71 1.21
CA LEU A 265 14.40 4.88 1.68
C LEU A 265 15.25 6.14 1.63
N ASN A 266 16.51 6.09 2.06
CA ASN A 266 17.45 7.22 1.99
C ASN A 266 17.69 7.66 0.55
N TYR A 267 17.88 6.71 -0.37
CA TYR A 267 18.00 7.00 -1.79
C TYR A 267 16.77 7.75 -2.31
N GLY A 268 15.57 7.21 -2.06
CA GLY A 268 14.34 7.85 -2.52
C GLY A 268 14.17 9.26 -1.98
N PHE A 269 14.32 9.46 -0.66
CA PHE A 269 14.21 10.80 -0.07
C PHE A 269 15.33 11.77 -0.46
N SER A 270 16.52 11.28 -0.82
CA SER A 270 17.60 12.16 -1.27
C SER A 270 17.46 12.57 -2.72
N ALA A 271 17.04 11.66 -3.60
CA ALA A 271 17.02 11.84 -5.04
C ALA A 271 15.71 12.43 -5.56
N TYR A 272 14.57 12.11 -4.92
CA TYR A 272 13.25 12.42 -5.45
C TYR A 272 12.45 13.36 -4.55
N THR A 273 11.46 13.99 -5.15
CA THR A 273 10.45 14.79 -4.46
C THR A 273 9.09 14.60 -5.12
N LEU A 274 8.04 14.75 -4.32
CA LEU A 274 6.66 14.77 -4.81
C LEU A 274 6.30 16.20 -5.18
N VAL A 275 5.87 16.41 -6.42
CA VAL A 275 5.43 17.71 -6.91
C VAL A 275 3.94 17.62 -7.22
N SER A 276 3.16 18.54 -6.65
CA SER A 276 1.76 18.71 -7.00
C SER A 276 1.62 19.96 -7.86
N ALA A 277 1.09 19.81 -9.06
CA ALA A 277 0.80 20.91 -9.97
C ALA A 277 -0.71 21.11 -10.06
N ALA A 278 -1.14 22.34 -9.83
CA ALA A 278 -2.51 22.77 -10.12
C ALA A 278 -2.43 24.07 -10.94
N PRO A 279 -3.33 24.27 -11.91
CA PRO A 279 -3.41 25.55 -12.60
C PRO A 279 -3.65 26.68 -11.60
N GLU A 280 -2.97 27.81 -11.80
CA GLU A 280 -3.22 29.01 -11.00
C GLU A 280 -4.64 29.56 -11.22
N GLU A 281 -5.17 29.35 -12.42
CA GLU A 281 -6.54 29.74 -12.79
C GLU A 281 -7.49 28.52 -12.84
N PRO A 282 -8.77 28.70 -12.50
CA PRO A 282 -9.77 27.64 -12.66
C PRO A 282 -9.84 27.16 -14.12
N LEU A 283 -10.02 25.85 -14.32
CA LEU A 283 -10.20 25.31 -15.66
C LEU A 283 -11.44 25.92 -16.33
N PRO A 284 -11.37 26.27 -17.63
CA PRO A 284 -12.51 26.82 -18.35
C PRO A 284 -13.61 25.76 -18.47
N ALA A 285 -14.88 26.21 -18.48
CA ALA A 285 -15.97 25.33 -18.84
C ALA A 285 -15.89 25.01 -20.34
N LEU A 286 -16.17 23.74 -20.70
CA LEU A 286 -16.16 23.29 -22.09
C LEU A 286 -17.55 23.28 -22.70
N PRO A 287 -17.71 23.73 -23.97
CA PRO A 287 -18.98 23.63 -24.69
C PRO A 287 -19.41 22.17 -24.87
N VAL A 288 -20.70 21.90 -24.76
CA VAL A 288 -21.27 20.56 -24.95
C VAL A 288 -22.10 20.56 -26.23
N THR A 289 -21.83 19.59 -27.09
CA THR A 289 -22.62 19.32 -28.30
C THR A 289 -23.60 18.17 -28.06
N MET A 290 -24.78 18.24 -28.71
CA MET A 290 -25.83 17.22 -28.63
C MET A 290 -26.40 16.98 -27.20
N GLY A 291 -26.21 17.91 -26.29
CA GLY A 291 -26.72 17.85 -24.91
C GLY A 291 -27.74 18.93 -24.61
N GLU A 292 -28.50 18.79 -23.50
CA GLU A 292 -29.39 19.82 -22.99
C GLU A 292 -28.63 20.96 -22.29
N ALA A 293 -27.44 20.68 -21.77
CA ALA A 293 -26.57 21.70 -21.18
C ALA A 293 -25.62 22.26 -22.25
N GLU A 294 -25.45 23.57 -22.26
CA GLU A 294 -24.57 24.26 -23.22
C GLU A 294 -23.07 24.09 -22.85
N GLN A 295 -22.77 23.92 -21.57
CA GLN A 295 -21.42 23.86 -21.04
C GLN A 295 -21.32 22.88 -19.85
N VAL A 296 -20.13 22.31 -19.64
CA VAL A 296 -19.77 21.49 -18.49
C VAL A 296 -18.54 22.08 -17.80
N GLY A 297 -18.62 22.23 -16.46
CA GLY A 297 -17.49 22.64 -15.63
C GLY A 297 -16.47 21.51 -15.48
N LEU A 298 -15.20 21.86 -15.49
CA LEU A 298 -14.10 20.93 -15.23
C LEU A 298 -13.56 21.15 -13.81
N THR A 299 -13.24 20.06 -13.12
CA THR A 299 -12.57 20.10 -11.81
C THR A 299 -11.37 19.17 -11.83
N LEU A 300 -10.30 19.62 -11.19
CA LEU A 300 -9.18 18.74 -10.87
C LEU A 300 -9.49 17.96 -9.58
N PRO A 301 -8.86 16.79 -9.38
CA PRO A 301 -8.83 16.16 -8.05
C PRO A 301 -8.30 17.17 -7.02
N GLU A 302 -8.75 17.08 -5.78
CA GLU A 302 -8.30 17.99 -4.69
C GLU A 302 -6.77 17.96 -4.51
N THR A 303 -6.13 16.84 -4.82
CA THR A 303 -4.67 16.66 -4.78
C THR A 303 -3.93 17.27 -5.97
N GLY A 304 -4.65 17.85 -6.96
CA GLY A 304 -4.03 18.29 -8.20
C GLY A 304 -3.40 17.16 -9.01
N VAL A 305 -2.48 17.51 -9.90
CA VAL A 305 -1.63 16.56 -10.65
C VAL A 305 -0.38 16.31 -9.84
N THR A 306 -0.24 15.09 -9.31
CA THR A 306 0.91 14.73 -8.51
C THR A 306 1.87 13.86 -9.30
N ALA A 307 3.15 14.20 -9.30
CA ALA A 307 4.22 13.41 -9.91
C ALA A 307 5.44 13.34 -9.00
N VAL A 308 6.16 12.23 -9.11
CA VAL A 308 7.48 12.08 -8.49
C VAL A 308 8.53 12.45 -9.52
N VAL A 309 9.44 13.32 -9.14
CA VAL A 309 10.51 13.80 -10.02
C VAL A 309 11.83 13.81 -9.26
N GLU A 310 12.93 13.77 -9.99
CA GLU A 310 14.23 14.02 -9.40
C GLU A 310 14.30 15.46 -8.84
N LYS A 311 14.84 15.62 -7.63
CA LYS A 311 14.97 16.96 -7.00
C LYS A 311 15.71 17.96 -7.88
N ALA A 312 16.71 17.49 -8.62
CA ALA A 312 17.46 18.32 -9.55
C ALA A 312 16.61 18.91 -10.68
N GLN A 313 15.49 18.27 -11.01
CA GLN A 313 14.60 18.63 -12.11
C GLN A 313 13.32 19.34 -11.64
N ALA A 314 13.04 19.34 -10.34
CA ALA A 314 11.79 19.84 -9.78
C ALA A 314 11.49 21.32 -10.12
N SER A 315 12.55 22.17 -10.21
CA SER A 315 12.41 23.58 -10.54
C SER A 315 12.20 23.89 -12.04
N SER A 316 12.42 22.90 -12.91
CA SER A 316 12.30 23.04 -14.36
C SER A 316 11.05 22.38 -14.93
N LEU A 317 10.15 21.92 -14.07
CA LEU A 317 8.90 21.29 -14.52
C LEU A 317 7.97 22.32 -15.13
N GLU A 318 7.50 22.01 -16.34
CA GLU A 318 6.39 22.68 -16.98
C GLU A 318 5.18 21.74 -16.98
N TYR A 319 4.00 22.28 -16.64
CA TYR A 319 2.80 21.51 -16.80
C TYR A 319 1.94 22.14 -17.90
N ARG A 320 1.29 21.27 -18.67
CA ARG A 320 0.37 21.65 -19.74
C ARG A 320 -0.95 20.91 -19.58
N VAL A 321 -2.03 21.66 -19.71
CA VAL A 321 -3.38 21.11 -19.71
C VAL A 321 -3.89 21.13 -21.16
N ASP A 322 -4.09 19.95 -21.74
CA ASP A 322 -4.70 19.82 -23.06
C ASP A 322 -6.20 19.55 -22.91
N LEU A 323 -7.01 20.49 -23.33
CA LEU A 323 -8.46 20.40 -23.29
C LEU A 323 -9.01 20.23 -24.71
N PRO A 324 -10.02 19.36 -24.94
CA PRO A 324 -10.75 19.34 -26.19
C PRO A 324 -11.54 20.64 -26.36
N GLU A 325 -11.78 21.06 -27.59
CA GLU A 325 -12.57 22.27 -27.86
C GLU A 325 -14.05 22.11 -27.45
N THR A 326 -14.59 20.90 -27.57
CA THR A 326 -15.99 20.59 -27.24
C THR A 326 -16.11 19.16 -26.71
N LEU A 327 -17.18 18.90 -25.94
CA LEU A 327 -17.55 17.56 -25.50
C LEU A 327 -18.91 17.17 -26.09
N ALA A 328 -19.04 15.91 -26.54
CA ALA A 328 -20.31 15.38 -27.04
C ALA A 328 -21.09 14.67 -25.92
N ALA A 329 -22.40 14.98 -25.79
CA ALA A 329 -23.27 14.23 -24.89
C ALA A 329 -23.56 12.80 -25.42
N PRO A 330 -23.84 11.80 -24.54
CA PRO A 330 -23.93 11.93 -23.09
C PRO A 330 -22.54 11.98 -22.42
N ILE A 331 -22.35 12.88 -21.48
CA ILE A 331 -21.12 13.04 -20.71
C ILE A 331 -21.30 12.29 -19.39
N GLN A 332 -20.41 11.32 -19.13
CA GLN A 332 -20.31 10.65 -17.83
C GLN A 332 -19.23 11.30 -17.00
N GLN A 333 -19.36 11.23 -15.68
CA GLN A 333 -18.29 11.62 -14.79
C GLN A 333 -17.08 10.71 -15.05
N GLY A 334 -15.97 11.28 -15.46
CA GLY A 334 -14.76 10.56 -15.83
C GLY A 334 -13.73 11.49 -16.45
N PRO A 335 -12.56 10.98 -16.83
CA PRO A 335 -11.53 11.80 -17.44
C PRO A 335 -11.96 12.28 -18.85
N VAL A 336 -11.87 13.59 -19.05
CA VAL A 336 -12.21 14.23 -20.34
C VAL A 336 -11.03 14.96 -20.97
N SER A 337 -9.86 14.99 -20.30
CA SER A 337 -8.68 15.67 -20.82
C SER A 337 -7.40 14.97 -20.32
N TYR A 338 -6.30 15.28 -20.96
CA TYR A 338 -4.96 14.82 -20.59
C TYR A 338 -4.17 15.99 -20.03
N THR A 339 -3.50 15.75 -18.90
CA THR A 339 -2.52 16.69 -18.36
C THR A 339 -1.15 16.05 -18.52
N HIS A 340 -0.24 16.76 -19.15
CA HIS A 340 1.15 16.34 -19.32
C HIS A 340 2.05 17.19 -18.42
N LEU A 341 2.85 16.51 -17.58
CA LEU A 341 4.02 17.11 -16.96
C LEU A 341 5.20 16.81 -17.88
N THR A 342 5.84 17.84 -18.37
CA THR A 342 7.00 17.69 -19.24
C THR A 342 8.23 18.30 -18.58
N LEU A 343 9.38 17.64 -18.74
CA LEU A 343 10.66 18.27 -18.54
C LEU A 343 11.03 19.00 -19.83
N PRO A 344 11.61 20.22 -19.76
CA PRO A 344 12.10 20.88 -20.95
C PRO A 344 13.10 19.99 -21.66
N THR A 345 12.87 19.73 -22.94
CA THR A 345 13.85 19.06 -23.80
C THR A 345 14.95 20.05 -24.16
N ASN A 346 16.15 19.82 -23.62
CA ASN A 346 17.36 20.53 -24.08
C ASN A 346 17.71 20.12 -25.52
#